data_1ee427c5ca225172a86b40d0f655d36b
#
_entry.id   1ee427c5ca225172a86b40d0f655d36b
#
_cell.length_a   1.000
_cell.length_b   1.000
_cell.length_c   1.000
_cell.angle_alpha   90.00
_cell.angle_beta   90.00
_cell.angle_gamma   90.00
#
_symmetry.space_group_name_H-M   'P 1'
#
loop_
_entity.id
_entity.type
_entity.pdbx_description
1 polymer ?
#
loop_
_entity_poly.entity_id
_entity_poly.type
_entity_poly.pdbx_seq_one_letter_code
_entity_poly.pdbx_strand_id
1 'polypeptide(L)'
;MATEAIAVTPIHVADLHVEGAVMPVCVHLIDNPHGRILVDTGFTELHPAVSDMQPTVYPLDKGDLDLASVDLIVNTHLHFDHCGGNALFPGVPIHVQASELHDARILDNYTIRECVDAPGVDYVEVDGEAELLPGVRLVPAPGHTRGSQIVVIDGMPGPTIIAGDTAVWFGELDDPQTEGQRLVLSLKPAEVWLSHVHEPWRPGTSD
;
A
#
# COMPACT_ATOMS: atom_id res chain seq x y z
N MET A 1 -29.56 -2.99 12.58
CA MET A 1 -29.15 -2.05 11.52
C MET A 1 -28.09 -2.80 10.71
N ALA A 2 -28.22 -2.85 9.40
CA ALA A 2 -27.16 -3.43 8.58
C ALA A 2 -25.93 -2.55 8.76
N THR A 3 -24.81 -3.08 9.23
CA THR A 3 -23.53 -2.40 9.15
C THR A 3 -23.21 -2.23 7.69
N GLU A 4 -23.05 -1.00 7.21
CA GLU A 4 -22.54 -0.77 5.86
C GLU A 4 -21.21 -1.52 5.73
N ALA A 5 -21.07 -2.28 4.63
CA ALA A 5 -19.91 -3.12 4.41
C ALA A 5 -18.72 -2.22 4.06
N ILE A 6 -17.55 -2.53 4.62
CA ILE A 6 -16.30 -1.91 4.19
C ILE A 6 -15.98 -2.42 2.78
N ALA A 7 -15.68 -1.51 1.86
CA ALA A 7 -15.35 -1.84 0.49
C ALA A 7 -13.89 -1.48 0.16
N VAL A 8 -13.23 -2.30 -0.66
CA VAL A 8 -11.89 -2.02 -1.18
C VAL A 8 -11.98 -1.85 -2.69
N THR A 9 -11.43 -0.74 -3.19
CA THR A 9 -11.38 -0.43 -4.62
C THR A 9 -9.92 -0.26 -5.04
N PRO A 10 -9.38 -1.13 -5.92
CA PRO A 10 -8.06 -0.93 -6.49
C PRO A 10 -8.09 0.20 -7.50
N ILE A 11 -7.03 1.01 -7.54
CA ILE A 11 -6.83 2.10 -8.50
C ILE A 11 -5.47 1.90 -9.15
N HIS A 12 -5.45 1.68 -10.45
CA HIS A 12 -4.23 1.53 -11.24
C HIS A 12 -3.63 2.93 -11.48
N VAL A 13 -2.39 3.13 -11.04
CA VAL A 13 -1.73 4.45 -11.04
C VAL A 13 -0.46 4.50 -11.86
N ALA A 14 0.12 3.36 -12.21
CA ALA A 14 1.27 3.31 -13.11
C ALA A 14 1.52 1.89 -13.66
N ASP A 15 2.36 1.84 -14.71
CA ASP A 15 3.02 0.62 -15.19
C ASP A 15 4.53 0.82 -15.15
N LEU A 16 5.26 -0.17 -14.66
CA LEU A 16 6.72 -0.24 -14.66
C LEU A 16 7.18 -1.39 -15.56
N HIS A 17 8.28 -1.22 -16.28
CA HIS A 17 8.89 -2.30 -17.04
C HIS A 17 10.05 -2.89 -16.23
N VAL A 18 9.85 -4.06 -15.68
CA VAL A 18 10.83 -4.78 -14.84
C VAL A 18 11.12 -6.13 -15.45
N GLU A 19 12.40 -6.43 -15.71
CA GLU A 19 12.86 -7.73 -16.27
C GLU A 19 12.14 -8.16 -17.57
N GLY A 20 11.69 -7.18 -18.37
CA GLY A 20 11.01 -7.43 -19.65
C GLY A 20 9.51 -7.71 -19.54
N ALA A 21 8.93 -7.59 -18.35
CA ALA A 21 7.50 -7.66 -18.10
C ALA A 21 6.94 -6.28 -17.72
N VAL A 22 5.64 -6.09 -17.94
CA VAL A 22 4.91 -4.93 -17.41
C VAL A 22 4.42 -5.27 -16.02
N MET A 23 4.81 -4.48 -15.04
CA MET A 23 4.40 -4.59 -13.65
C MET A 23 3.46 -3.41 -13.33
N PRO A 24 2.18 -3.64 -13.09
CA PRO A 24 1.26 -2.57 -12.71
C PRO A 24 1.59 -2.05 -11.30
N VAL A 25 1.25 -0.79 -11.03
CA VAL A 25 1.23 -0.22 -9.69
C VAL A 25 -0.20 0.14 -9.35
N CYS A 26 -0.73 -0.49 -8.32
CA CYS A 26 -2.08 -0.27 -7.83
C CYS A 26 -2.04 0.25 -6.39
N VAL A 27 -2.86 1.26 -6.12
CA VAL A 27 -3.17 1.72 -4.78
C VAL A 27 -4.60 1.31 -4.42
N HIS A 28 -4.96 1.33 -3.14
CA HIS A 28 -6.25 0.78 -2.74
C HIS A 28 -7.03 1.78 -1.89
N LEU A 29 -8.25 2.12 -2.32
CA LEU A 29 -9.17 2.94 -1.54
C LEU A 29 -10.04 2.03 -0.68
N ILE A 30 -10.09 2.30 0.61
CA ILE A 30 -11.00 1.67 1.57
C ILE A 30 -12.12 2.65 1.89
N ASP A 31 -13.34 2.32 1.46
CA ASP A 31 -14.55 3.01 1.89
C ASP A 31 -15.07 2.36 3.18
N ASN A 32 -14.91 3.05 4.31
CA ASN A 32 -15.42 2.64 5.62
C ASN A 32 -16.51 3.64 6.06
N PRO A 33 -17.59 3.21 6.74
CA PRO A 33 -18.63 4.11 7.23
C PRO A 33 -18.13 5.25 8.13
N HIS A 34 -16.91 5.13 8.67
CA HIS A 34 -16.29 6.10 9.56
C HIS A 34 -15.21 6.97 8.90
N GLY A 35 -14.94 6.77 7.60
CA GLY A 35 -13.95 7.55 6.85
C GLY A 35 -13.30 6.76 5.71
N ARG A 36 -12.57 7.45 4.85
CA ARG A 36 -11.88 6.89 3.69
C ARG A 36 -10.39 6.79 3.94
N ILE A 37 -9.83 5.62 3.69
CA ILE A 37 -8.40 5.35 3.78
C ILE A 37 -7.86 5.08 2.39
N LEU A 38 -6.81 5.80 2.01
CA LEU A 38 -6.03 5.44 0.82
C LEU A 38 -4.78 4.67 1.26
N VAL A 39 -4.59 3.48 0.74
CA VAL A 39 -3.41 2.66 0.98
C VAL A 39 -2.48 2.79 -0.20
N ASP A 40 -1.32 3.38 0.05
CA ASP A 40 -0.33 3.88 -0.89
C ASP A 40 -0.86 5.00 -1.81
N THR A 41 0.04 5.70 -2.46
CA THR A 41 -0.29 6.87 -3.29
C THR A 41 0.27 6.77 -4.71
N GLY A 42 1.01 5.70 -5.02
CA GLY A 42 1.69 5.58 -6.29
C GLY A 42 2.79 6.64 -6.46
N PHE A 43 2.96 7.13 -7.67
CA PHE A 43 3.82 8.27 -7.97
C PHE A 43 3.22 9.11 -9.10
N THR A 44 3.62 10.36 -9.19
CA THR A 44 2.97 11.36 -10.07
C THR A 44 3.89 11.89 -11.17
N GLU A 45 5.18 11.78 -10.98
CA GLU A 45 6.19 12.33 -11.88
C GLU A 45 7.27 11.31 -12.22
N LEU A 46 7.82 11.44 -13.44
CA LEU A 46 8.91 10.60 -13.91
C LEU A 46 10.22 11.11 -13.31
N HIS A 47 10.80 10.37 -12.38
CA HIS A 47 12.08 10.71 -11.81
C HIS A 47 13.22 10.05 -12.63
N PRO A 48 14.35 10.76 -12.90
CA PRO A 48 15.46 10.20 -13.67
C PRO A 48 16.04 8.89 -13.10
N ALA A 49 15.98 8.70 -11.79
CA ALA A 49 16.49 7.49 -11.12
C ALA A 49 15.75 6.21 -11.49
N VAL A 50 14.53 6.31 -12.02
CA VAL A 50 13.69 5.16 -12.41
C VAL A 50 13.42 5.12 -13.93
N SER A 51 14.17 5.88 -14.71
CA SER A 51 13.99 5.96 -16.17
C SER A 51 14.25 4.64 -16.89
N ASP A 52 15.04 3.75 -16.34
CA ASP A 52 15.31 2.40 -16.82
C ASP A 52 14.08 1.48 -16.73
N MET A 53 13.18 1.74 -15.81
CA MET A 53 11.89 1.05 -15.69
C MET A 53 10.83 1.56 -16.68
N GLN A 54 11.15 2.55 -17.52
CA GLN A 54 10.27 3.12 -18.56
C GLN A 54 8.83 3.34 -18.06
N PRO A 55 8.62 4.05 -16.93
CA PRO A 55 7.31 4.13 -16.30
C PRO A 55 6.27 4.84 -17.17
N THR A 56 5.05 4.32 -17.17
CA THR A 56 3.84 5.02 -17.63
C THR A 56 2.99 5.36 -16.42
N VAL A 57 2.67 6.64 -16.23
CA VAL A 57 2.01 7.12 -15.00
C VAL A 57 0.57 7.54 -15.31
N TYR A 58 -0.35 7.13 -14.45
CA TYR A 58 -1.77 7.49 -14.43
C TYR A 58 -2.06 8.20 -13.08
N PRO A 59 -1.71 9.49 -12.93
CA PRO A 59 -1.71 10.15 -11.63
C PRO A 59 -3.11 10.22 -11.02
N LEU A 60 -3.20 10.04 -9.69
CA LEU A 60 -4.46 10.09 -8.94
C LEU A 60 -5.24 11.39 -9.13
N ASP A 61 -4.57 12.53 -9.28
CA ASP A 61 -5.18 13.85 -9.52
C ASP A 61 -5.78 14.02 -10.93
N LYS A 62 -5.58 13.05 -11.81
CA LYS A 62 -6.16 12.98 -13.16
C LYS A 62 -7.20 11.86 -13.28
N GLY A 63 -7.38 11.05 -12.24
CA GLY A 63 -8.37 9.98 -12.17
C GLY A 63 -9.72 10.44 -11.62
N ASP A 64 -10.57 9.48 -11.31
CA ASP A 64 -11.93 9.71 -10.81
C ASP A 64 -11.99 9.88 -9.27
N LEU A 65 -10.85 9.71 -8.56
CA LEU A 65 -10.80 9.88 -7.12
C LEU A 65 -10.88 11.35 -6.74
N ASP A 66 -11.87 11.71 -5.94
CA ASP A 66 -11.87 12.99 -5.24
C ASP A 66 -10.84 12.95 -4.09
N LEU A 67 -9.67 13.55 -4.32
CA LEU A 67 -8.56 13.56 -3.36
C LEU A 67 -8.97 14.18 -2.01
N ALA A 68 -9.88 15.17 -2.03
CA ALA A 68 -10.37 15.82 -0.82
C ALA A 68 -11.29 14.92 0.03
N SER A 69 -11.70 13.77 -0.51
CA SER A 69 -12.52 12.80 0.21
C SER A 69 -11.69 11.79 1.02
N VAL A 70 -10.35 11.81 0.92
CA VAL A 70 -9.46 10.92 1.66
C VAL A 70 -9.19 11.51 3.05
N ASP A 71 -9.56 10.77 4.10
CA ASP A 71 -9.43 11.23 5.48
C ASP A 71 -8.06 10.89 6.08
N LEU A 72 -7.46 9.76 5.66
CA LEU A 72 -6.12 9.35 6.06
C LEU A 72 -5.48 8.46 5.01
N ILE A 73 -4.15 8.39 5.04
CA ILE A 73 -3.34 7.57 4.16
C ILE A 73 -2.55 6.57 4.99
N VAL A 74 -2.31 5.39 4.41
CA VAL A 74 -1.35 4.41 4.89
C VAL A 74 -0.31 4.21 3.80
N ASN A 75 0.98 4.40 4.09
CA ASN A 75 2.01 3.83 3.24
C ASN A 75 2.38 2.45 3.76
N THR A 76 2.26 1.43 2.91
CA THR A 76 2.67 0.06 3.24
C THR A 76 4.17 0.00 3.48
N HIS A 77 4.92 0.78 2.70
CA HIS A 77 6.34 1.09 2.85
C HIS A 77 6.66 2.35 2.03
N LEU A 78 7.93 2.80 2.01
CA LEU A 78 8.30 4.08 1.41
C LEU A 78 9.17 3.96 0.15
N HIS A 79 9.03 2.90 -0.65
CA HIS A 79 9.55 2.95 -2.01
C HIS A 79 8.78 3.96 -2.85
N PHE A 80 9.41 4.49 -3.89
CA PHE A 80 8.91 5.63 -4.66
C PHE A 80 7.53 5.41 -5.26
N ASP A 81 7.24 4.18 -5.69
CA ASP A 81 5.99 3.77 -6.32
C ASP A 81 4.83 3.53 -5.32
N HIS A 82 5.11 3.66 -4.02
CA HIS A 82 4.11 3.61 -2.95
C HIS A 82 3.89 4.98 -2.28
N CYS A 83 4.92 5.83 -2.21
CA CYS A 83 4.85 7.11 -1.51
C CYS A 83 5.02 8.35 -2.40
N GLY A 84 5.33 8.17 -3.69
CA GLY A 84 5.63 9.28 -4.61
C GLY A 84 4.46 10.23 -4.89
N GLY A 85 3.23 9.82 -4.59
CA GLY A 85 2.03 10.65 -4.67
C GLY A 85 1.64 11.34 -3.37
N ASN A 86 2.38 11.16 -2.27
CA ASN A 86 2.03 11.71 -0.95
C ASN A 86 1.81 13.23 -0.97
N ALA A 87 2.59 13.97 -1.78
CA ALA A 87 2.47 15.41 -1.92
C ALA A 87 1.12 15.90 -2.50
N LEU A 88 0.32 15.02 -3.10
CA LEU A 88 -1.05 15.35 -3.56
C LEU A 88 -2.04 15.57 -2.39
N PHE A 89 -1.66 15.18 -1.17
CA PHE A 89 -2.52 15.14 0.00
C PHE A 89 -1.99 16.02 1.15
N PRO A 90 -1.81 17.32 0.94
CA PRO A 90 -1.22 18.21 1.95
C PRO A 90 -2.10 18.26 3.21
N GLY A 91 -1.49 17.93 4.37
CA GLY A 91 -2.15 17.93 5.67
C GLY A 91 -3.07 16.72 5.95
N VAL A 92 -3.18 15.76 5.03
CA VAL A 92 -3.81 14.47 5.32
C VAL A 92 -2.81 13.61 6.09
N PRO A 93 -3.17 13.01 7.25
CA PRO A 93 -2.25 12.20 8.04
C PRO A 93 -1.86 10.91 7.28
N ILE A 94 -0.55 10.65 7.20
CA ILE A 94 0.03 9.48 6.51
C ILE A 94 0.64 8.55 7.54
N HIS A 95 0.02 7.39 7.76
CA HIS A 95 0.47 6.42 8.75
C HIS A 95 1.57 5.52 8.17
N VAL A 96 2.69 5.46 8.84
CA VAL A 96 3.87 4.68 8.46
C VAL A 96 4.56 4.13 9.70
N GLN A 97 5.20 2.96 9.62
CA GLN A 97 6.03 2.48 10.72
C GLN A 97 7.23 3.41 10.94
N ALA A 98 7.52 3.72 12.20
CA ALA A 98 8.66 4.58 12.57
C ALA A 98 9.99 4.05 12.03
N SER A 99 10.16 2.72 12.00
CA SER A 99 11.32 2.07 11.41
C SER A 99 11.44 2.28 9.90
N GLU A 100 10.32 2.31 9.19
CA GLU A 100 10.28 2.57 7.75
C GLU A 100 10.70 3.99 7.41
N LEU A 101 10.09 4.97 8.10
CA LEU A 101 10.42 6.37 7.91
C LEU A 101 11.88 6.69 8.26
N HIS A 102 12.40 6.05 9.33
CA HIS A 102 13.80 6.15 9.70
C HIS A 102 14.70 5.63 8.57
N ASP A 103 14.46 4.41 8.08
CA ASP A 103 15.31 3.79 7.06
C ASP A 103 15.24 4.55 5.73
N ALA A 104 14.05 5.00 5.30
CA ALA A 104 13.87 5.81 4.11
C ALA A 104 14.64 7.14 4.15
N ARG A 105 14.86 7.70 5.36
CA ARG A 105 15.60 8.95 5.54
C ARG A 105 17.11 8.78 5.67
N ILE A 106 17.60 7.61 6.11
CA ILE A 106 19.03 7.45 6.41
C ILE A 106 19.78 6.50 5.48
N LEU A 107 19.08 5.54 4.86
CA LEU A 107 19.72 4.56 3.99
C LEU A 107 19.90 5.11 2.57
N ASP A 108 21.09 4.92 2.01
CA ASP A 108 21.36 5.27 0.62
C ASP A 108 20.63 4.29 -0.32
N ASN A 109 20.11 4.81 -1.44
CA ASN A 109 19.41 4.04 -2.47
C ASN A 109 18.17 3.26 -1.97
N TYR A 110 17.60 3.67 -0.85
CA TYR A 110 16.38 3.05 -0.34
C TYR A 110 15.16 3.47 -1.16
N THR A 111 15.04 4.76 -1.42
CA THR A 111 13.92 5.36 -2.16
C THR A 111 14.36 6.70 -2.77
N ILE A 112 13.45 7.34 -3.50
CA ILE A 112 13.60 8.73 -3.93
C ILE A 112 13.26 9.62 -2.75
N ARG A 113 14.28 10.21 -2.12
CA ARG A 113 14.13 10.99 -0.87
C ARG A 113 13.19 12.18 -1.01
N GLU A 114 13.16 12.79 -2.18
CA GLU A 114 12.28 13.90 -2.52
C GLU A 114 10.79 13.51 -2.40
N CYS A 115 10.45 12.24 -2.60
CA CYS A 115 9.09 11.73 -2.41
C CYS A 115 8.74 11.62 -0.92
N VAL A 116 9.71 11.23 -0.08
CA VAL A 116 9.50 11.05 1.38
C VAL A 116 9.35 12.40 2.07
N ASP A 117 10.26 13.32 1.81
CA ASP A 117 10.31 14.63 2.49
C ASP A 117 9.66 15.75 1.63
N ALA A 118 8.65 15.42 0.82
CA ALA A 118 7.96 16.39 -0.02
C ALA A 118 7.20 17.44 0.82
N PRO A 119 7.11 18.70 0.36
CA PRO A 119 6.38 19.74 1.08
C PRO A 119 4.91 19.37 1.31
N GLY A 120 4.43 19.55 2.53
CA GLY A 120 3.03 19.30 2.91
C GLY A 120 2.72 17.86 3.32
N VAL A 121 3.68 16.96 3.24
CA VAL A 121 3.56 15.58 3.74
C VAL A 121 3.58 15.59 5.27
N ASP A 122 2.59 14.94 5.90
CA ASP A 122 2.41 14.86 7.35
C ASP A 122 2.39 13.40 7.82
N TYR A 123 3.53 12.89 8.28
CA TYR A 123 3.65 11.51 8.74
C TYR A 123 3.19 11.34 10.18
N VAL A 124 2.34 10.32 10.40
CA VAL A 124 2.00 9.77 11.71
C VAL A 124 2.82 8.49 11.89
N GLU A 125 3.88 8.59 12.69
CA GLU A 125 4.74 7.45 12.99
C GLU A 125 4.03 6.45 13.91
N VAL A 126 3.97 5.19 13.48
CA VAL A 126 3.39 4.08 14.24
C VAL A 126 4.51 3.15 14.69
N ASP A 127 4.42 2.63 15.91
CA ASP A 127 5.34 1.61 16.43
C ASP A 127 4.53 0.36 16.81
N GLY A 128 4.49 -0.59 15.87
CA GLY A 128 3.70 -1.81 16.02
C GLY A 128 2.31 -1.75 15.39
N GLU A 129 1.35 -2.49 15.97
CA GLU A 129 -0.04 -2.52 15.51
C GLU A 129 -0.81 -1.26 15.94
N ALA A 130 -1.73 -0.80 15.09
CA ALA A 130 -2.64 0.31 15.40
C ALA A 130 -4.01 0.10 14.76
N GLU A 131 -5.08 0.42 15.48
CA GLU A 131 -6.41 0.55 14.88
C GLU A 131 -6.54 1.94 14.24
N LEU A 132 -6.96 1.97 12.97
CA LEU A 132 -7.16 3.22 12.21
C LEU A 132 -8.61 3.69 12.26
N LEU A 133 -9.51 2.79 11.95
CA LEU A 133 -10.96 2.96 12.00
C LEU A 133 -11.58 1.65 12.51
N PRO A 134 -12.84 1.67 13.01
CA PRO A 134 -13.50 0.45 13.42
C PRO A 134 -13.44 -0.65 12.35
N GLY A 135 -12.83 -1.78 12.68
CA GLY A 135 -12.63 -2.92 11.80
C GLY A 135 -11.48 -2.78 10.80
N VAL A 136 -10.63 -1.74 10.91
CA VAL A 136 -9.44 -1.54 10.05
C VAL A 136 -8.22 -1.27 10.91
N ARG A 137 -7.20 -2.09 10.79
CA ARG A 137 -5.96 -1.97 11.57
C ARG A 137 -4.71 -2.11 10.73
N LEU A 138 -3.65 -1.46 11.18
CA LEU A 138 -2.28 -1.65 10.70
C LEU A 138 -1.60 -2.79 11.45
N VAL A 139 -0.82 -3.58 10.72
CA VAL A 139 -0.01 -4.65 11.31
C VAL A 139 1.38 -4.64 10.65
N PRO A 140 2.47 -4.58 11.43
CA PRO A 140 3.82 -4.72 10.88
C PRO A 140 3.98 -6.06 10.15
N ALA A 141 4.57 -6.02 8.96
CA ALA A 141 4.79 -7.19 8.11
C ALA A 141 6.18 -7.12 7.46
N PRO A 142 7.26 -7.19 8.26
CA PRO A 142 8.63 -7.03 7.78
C PRO A 142 9.01 -8.13 6.80
N GLY A 143 9.82 -7.76 5.80
CA GLY A 143 10.31 -8.69 4.78
C GLY A 143 10.80 -8.01 3.53
N HIS A 144 9.93 -7.36 2.78
CA HIS A 144 10.29 -6.53 1.63
C HIS A 144 11.15 -5.33 2.10
N THR A 145 10.66 -4.63 3.12
CA THR A 145 11.46 -3.71 3.93
C THR A 145 11.36 -4.07 5.42
N ARG A 146 12.25 -3.49 6.24
CA ARG A 146 12.19 -3.70 7.69
C ARG A 146 10.94 -3.11 8.33
N GLY A 147 10.46 -2.02 7.79
CA GLY A 147 9.30 -1.29 8.29
C GLY A 147 8.03 -1.52 7.49
N SER A 148 7.99 -2.50 6.58
CA SER A 148 6.76 -2.85 5.84
C SER A 148 5.61 -3.18 6.78
N GLN A 149 4.41 -2.75 6.38
CA GLN A 149 3.17 -3.00 7.09
C GLN A 149 2.03 -3.36 6.14
N ILE A 150 1.02 -4.04 6.66
CA ILE A 150 -0.19 -4.40 5.95
C ILE A 150 -1.41 -3.74 6.59
N VAL A 151 -2.48 -3.57 5.81
CA VAL A 151 -3.79 -3.17 6.32
C VAL A 151 -4.68 -4.40 6.39
N VAL A 152 -5.23 -4.65 7.57
CA VAL A 152 -6.14 -5.78 7.85
C VAL A 152 -7.53 -5.23 8.08
N ILE A 153 -8.48 -5.67 7.27
CA ILE A 153 -9.90 -5.29 7.33
C ILE A 153 -10.66 -6.49 7.84
N ASP A 154 -11.31 -6.35 8.99
CA ASP A 154 -12.07 -7.44 9.60
C ASP A 154 -13.26 -7.84 8.72
N GLY A 155 -13.47 -9.14 8.57
CA GLY A 155 -14.53 -9.69 7.73
C GLY A 155 -14.83 -11.16 8.00
N MET A 156 -15.89 -11.65 7.39
CA MET A 156 -16.26 -13.06 7.41
C MET A 156 -16.29 -13.61 5.97
N PRO A 157 -15.72 -14.80 5.70
CA PRO A 157 -15.21 -15.82 6.64
C PRO A 157 -13.80 -15.56 7.17
N GLY A 158 -13.10 -14.54 6.70
CA GLY A 158 -11.78 -14.12 7.12
C GLY A 158 -11.54 -12.66 6.75
N PRO A 159 -10.42 -12.04 7.18
CA PRO A 159 -10.13 -10.66 6.85
C PRO A 159 -9.81 -10.45 5.37
N THR A 160 -10.03 -9.24 4.86
CA THR A 160 -9.40 -8.73 3.65
C THR A 160 -8.08 -8.07 4.04
N ILE A 161 -7.00 -8.37 3.33
CA ILE A 161 -5.67 -7.83 3.59
C ILE A 161 -5.21 -7.04 2.36
N ILE A 162 -4.76 -5.80 2.59
CA ILE A 162 -3.98 -5.05 1.61
C ILE A 162 -2.53 -5.17 2.05
N ALA A 163 -1.73 -5.91 1.28
CA ALA A 163 -0.44 -6.39 1.70
C ALA A 163 0.74 -5.62 1.09
N GLY A 164 0.49 -4.64 0.21
CA GLY A 164 1.57 -3.92 -0.47
C GLY A 164 2.52 -4.90 -1.18
N ASP A 165 3.80 -4.73 -0.95
CA ASP A 165 4.87 -5.59 -1.46
C ASP A 165 5.36 -6.64 -0.46
N THR A 166 4.55 -6.97 0.53
CA THR A 166 4.81 -8.15 1.38
C THR A 166 5.00 -9.41 0.51
N ALA A 167 4.29 -9.44 -0.63
CA ALA A 167 4.62 -10.26 -1.79
C ALA A 167 4.41 -9.42 -3.05
N VAL A 168 5.28 -9.56 -4.06
CA VAL A 168 5.16 -8.86 -5.34
C VAL A 168 4.18 -9.59 -6.26
N TRP A 169 4.09 -10.90 -6.15
CA TRP A 169 3.12 -11.75 -6.85
C TRP A 169 2.68 -12.90 -5.95
N PHE A 170 1.50 -13.46 -6.20
CA PHE A 170 0.89 -14.43 -5.28
C PHE A 170 1.67 -15.75 -5.11
N GLY A 171 2.44 -16.18 -6.12
CA GLY A 171 3.26 -17.38 -5.99
C GLY A 171 4.32 -17.33 -4.88
N GLU A 172 4.70 -16.15 -4.40
CA GLU A 172 5.57 -16.02 -3.23
C GLU A 172 4.88 -16.46 -1.93
N LEU A 173 3.55 -16.44 -1.90
CA LEU A 173 2.78 -16.91 -0.76
C LEU A 173 2.67 -18.45 -0.72
N ASP A 174 2.97 -19.15 -1.82
CA ASP A 174 3.01 -20.63 -1.84
C ASP A 174 4.24 -21.19 -1.09
N ASP A 175 5.35 -20.41 -1.06
CA ASP A 175 6.57 -20.76 -0.32
C ASP A 175 7.12 -19.51 0.42
N PRO A 176 6.49 -19.08 1.53
CA PRO A 176 6.77 -17.82 2.18
C PRO A 176 8.18 -17.76 2.78
N GLN A 177 9.00 -16.82 2.31
CA GLN A 177 10.40 -16.63 2.73
C GLN A 177 10.54 -15.57 3.83
N THR A 178 9.58 -14.64 3.95
CA THR A 178 9.65 -13.52 4.89
C THR A 178 8.70 -13.71 6.08
N GLU A 179 8.90 -12.92 7.13
CA GLU A 179 7.99 -12.88 8.28
C GLU A 179 6.63 -12.33 7.88
N GLY A 180 6.61 -11.26 7.07
CA GLY A 180 5.38 -10.66 6.57
C GLY A 180 4.54 -11.63 5.74
N GLN A 181 5.14 -12.39 4.82
CA GLN A 181 4.44 -13.40 4.03
C GLN A 181 3.80 -14.48 4.92
N ARG A 182 4.56 -14.98 5.91
CA ARG A 182 4.04 -15.96 6.89
C ARG A 182 2.91 -15.37 7.73
N LEU A 183 3.01 -14.10 8.10
CA LEU A 183 1.96 -13.40 8.84
C LEU A 183 0.67 -13.33 8.02
N VAL A 184 0.72 -12.87 6.75
CA VAL A 184 -0.44 -12.81 5.86
C VAL A 184 -1.17 -14.15 5.83
N LEU A 185 -0.46 -15.25 5.62
CA LEU A 185 -1.06 -16.60 5.59
C LEU A 185 -1.64 -17.04 6.93
N SER A 186 -0.99 -16.67 8.05
CA SER A 186 -1.42 -17.03 9.40
C SER A 186 -2.77 -16.40 9.78
N LEU A 187 -3.09 -15.25 9.20
CA LEU A 187 -4.35 -14.53 9.41
C LEU A 187 -5.54 -15.20 8.70
N LYS A 188 -5.29 -16.20 7.84
CA LYS A 188 -6.32 -16.93 7.08
C LYS A 188 -7.26 -15.97 6.32
N PRO A 189 -6.71 -15.12 5.45
CA PRO A 189 -7.50 -14.10 4.76
C PRO A 189 -8.55 -14.73 3.85
N ALA A 190 -9.69 -14.05 3.71
CA ALA A 190 -10.65 -14.31 2.66
C ALA A 190 -10.19 -13.72 1.32
N GLU A 191 -9.41 -12.63 1.38
CA GLU A 191 -8.95 -11.90 0.21
C GLU A 191 -7.63 -11.18 0.51
N VAL A 192 -6.67 -11.20 -0.44
CA VAL A 192 -5.41 -10.46 -0.34
C VAL A 192 -5.20 -9.62 -1.60
N TRP A 193 -4.93 -8.33 -1.41
CA TRP A 193 -4.55 -7.38 -2.44
C TRP A 193 -3.05 -7.10 -2.35
N LEU A 194 -2.36 -7.16 -3.50
CA LEU A 194 -0.97 -6.75 -3.66
C LEU A 194 -0.89 -5.50 -4.54
N SER A 195 0.20 -4.75 -4.45
CA SER A 195 0.35 -3.51 -5.23
C SER A 195 0.66 -3.74 -6.72
N HIS A 196 1.20 -4.91 -7.08
CA HIS A 196 1.65 -5.19 -8.43
C HIS A 196 0.78 -6.18 -9.22
N VAL A 197 -0.50 -6.28 -8.81
CA VAL A 197 -1.50 -7.11 -9.49
C VAL A 197 -2.85 -6.38 -9.55
N HIS A 198 -3.66 -6.68 -10.56
CA HIS A 198 -4.97 -6.05 -10.73
C HIS A 198 -6.09 -6.72 -9.95
N GLU A 199 -5.96 -8.02 -9.66
CA GLU A 199 -7.00 -8.83 -9.04
C GLU A 199 -6.52 -9.39 -7.70
N PRO A 200 -7.39 -9.53 -6.71
CA PRO A 200 -6.99 -10.08 -5.42
C PRO A 200 -6.85 -11.61 -5.46
N TRP A 201 -6.01 -12.14 -4.61
CA TRP A 201 -5.98 -13.56 -4.32
C TRP A 201 -7.08 -13.94 -3.33
N ARG A 202 -7.83 -15.00 -3.65
CA ARG A 202 -8.87 -15.59 -2.80
C ARG A 202 -8.53 -17.05 -2.53
N PRO A 203 -8.04 -17.38 -1.32
CA PRO A 203 -7.69 -18.76 -0.98
C PRO A 203 -8.88 -19.71 -1.18
N GLY A 204 -8.65 -20.82 -1.91
CA GLY A 204 -9.68 -21.85 -2.16
C GLY A 204 -10.55 -21.63 -3.39
N THR A 205 -10.39 -20.54 -4.13
CA THR A 205 -10.87 -20.42 -5.50
C THR A 205 -9.78 -20.95 -6.42
N SER A 206 -9.87 -22.20 -6.84
CA SER A 206 -9.03 -22.72 -7.93
C SER A 206 -9.51 -22.06 -9.22
N ASP A 207 -8.63 -21.40 -9.96
CA ASP A 207 -8.84 -21.07 -11.37
C ASP A 207 -9.01 -22.31 -12.22
#